data_dea26f9a26dade78bbc822dbcab0dbeb
#
_entry.id   dea26f9a26dade78bbc822dbcab0dbeb
#
_cell.length_a   1.000
_cell.length_b   1.000
_cell.length_c   1.000
_cell.angle_alpha   90.00
_cell.angle_beta   90.00
_cell.angle_gamma   90.00
#
_symmetry.space_group_name_H-M   'P 1'
#
loop_
_entity.id
_entity.type
_entity.pdbx_description
1 polymer ?
#
loop_
_entity_poly.entity_id
_entity_poly.type
_entity_poly.pdbx_seq_one_letter_code
_entity_poly.pdbx_strand_id
1 'polypeptide(L)'
;MKALIRLFRLVAYCVTVLATHFLFAQQERIDLSNTREFFKNYGLTTYPKEVKVFIPPTKEPHFLLFENPHINKITIERKGVEFSMVTGDHLPFNSRPIPFRTFVFPLDFSTQSDTLDIFIDKSGENLFVGLKLLSESEWEDYSRTDFYIRGFIVGIYFILLLICLALLSKTMGRQIGFFTAYAIFSFIWIFNDVGIWFQYFWPSHPGFHAISRPLFSTLSILSFVFYLKEHEVLKNNQSVRRLGYWITILGLLKLLLFVAIVLLIISESLKYFVILLNSLFLGSLFLALTLISLRHIKAVSDSAFDLIAIAVYSLFIVNQTLIQFGVSSNTNATFHQFGPAAFLLIQLMAMAYSLFQRNNKNIQIAIEENLHLRMKQEYILQEKIKETEQNERARFARNIHDHIGSILAGIKLRIALLASTSSELTKKHLEPLSDLVEEGLTTQSILISEAHDSTINMQSFKSSLNHKINSALNGIEIKKVFKFDDQVNHIAPSQKYHLLFIVSELISNTLKHANASLIEISLTRVEDQILFEYRDDGRGMTASSKVQGFGLKSIKARVEQMNGKVNYKTLEKGVWVEVRLKNTDHEE
;
A
#
# COMPACT_ATOMS: atom_id res chain seq x y z
N MET A 1 14.89 -30.12 -15.46
CA MET A 1 16.05 -31.00 -15.33
C MET A 1 16.68 -31.34 -16.70
N LYS A 2 15.97 -31.87 -17.69
CA LYS A 2 16.55 -32.19 -19.05
C LYS A 2 17.15 -30.96 -19.76
N ALA A 3 16.52 -29.78 -19.68
CA ALA A 3 17.05 -28.55 -20.26
C ALA A 3 18.33 -28.06 -19.54
N LEU A 4 18.39 -28.18 -18.22
CA LEU A 4 19.55 -27.84 -17.42
C LEU A 4 20.75 -28.74 -17.72
N ILE A 5 20.52 -30.04 -17.91
CA ILE A 5 21.54 -31.02 -18.31
C ILE A 5 22.06 -30.73 -19.74
N ARG A 6 21.16 -30.31 -20.66
CA ARG A 6 21.58 -29.89 -22.02
C ARG A 6 22.41 -28.62 -21.98
N LEU A 7 22.02 -27.65 -21.18
CA LEU A 7 22.77 -26.39 -20.97
C LEU A 7 24.14 -26.70 -20.35
N PHE A 8 24.21 -27.60 -19.38
CA PHE A 8 25.47 -28.00 -18.75
C PHE A 8 26.41 -28.72 -19.71
N ARG A 9 25.87 -29.60 -20.61
CA ARG A 9 26.65 -30.24 -21.67
C ARG A 9 27.14 -29.25 -22.72
N LEU A 10 26.32 -28.27 -23.09
CA LEU A 10 26.71 -27.22 -24.03
C LEU A 10 27.84 -26.35 -23.43
N VAL A 11 27.71 -26.00 -22.18
CA VAL A 11 28.71 -25.21 -21.42
C VAL A 11 30.01 -26.04 -21.30
N ALA A 12 29.93 -27.31 -20.95
CA ALA A 12 31.10 -28.20 -20.88
C ALA A 12 31.78 -28.35 -22.24
N TYR A 13 31.01 -28.47 -23.33
CA TYR A 13 31.52 -28.52 -24.70
C TYR A 13 32.22 -27.21 -25.10
N CYS A 14 31.59 -26.05 -24.81
CA CYS A 14 32.21 -24.75 -25.05
C CYS A 14 33.53 -24.59 -24.27
N VAL A 15 33.59 -25.09 -23.03
CA VAL A 15 34.81 -25.07 -22.19
C VAL A 15 35.92 -25.92 -22.81
N THR A 16 35.59 -27.12 -23.31
CA THR A 16 36.60 -27.99 -23.96
C THR A 16 37.10 -27.37 -25.27
N VAL A 17 36.23 -26.79 -26.10
CA VAL A 17 36.61 -26.12 -27.34
C VAL A 17 37.47 -24.87 -27.06
N LEU A 18 37.15 -24.11 -26.02
CA LEU A 18 37.93 -22.94 -25.58
C LEU A 18 39.30 -23.34 -25.02
N ALA A 19 39.38 -24.48 -24.28
CA ALA A 19 40.64 -24.99 -23.71
C ALA A 19 41.64 -25.40 -24.79
N THR A 20 41.19 -25.81 -25.97
CA THR A 20 42.08 -26.19 -27.08
C THR A 20 42.77 -25.00 -27.82
N HIS A 21 42.29 -23.79 -27.61
CA HIS A 21 42.89 -22.55 -28.19
C HIS A 21 44.03 -21.96 -27.34
N PHE A 22 44.43 -22.59 -26.25
CA PHE A 22 45.39 -22.05 -25.27
C PHE A 22 46.86 -22.47 -25.47
N LEU A 23 47.24 -22.98 -26.61
CA LEU A 23 48.64 -23.40 -26.83
C LEU A 23 49.37 -22.41 -27.73
N PHE A 24 50.32 -21.69 -27.17
CA PHE A 24 51.59 -21.10 -27.62
C PHE A 24 51.81 -19.68 -27.07
N ALA A 25 52.93 -19.54 -26.32
CA ALA A 25 53.51 -18.27 -25.96
C ALA A 25 54.21 -17.70 -27.20
N GLN A 26 53.56 -16.81 -27.93
CA GLN A 26 54.26 -15.97 -28.90
C GLN A 26 54.69 -14.69 -28.22
N GLN A 27 56.00 -14.37 -28.34
CA GLN A 27 56.53 -13.05 -28.02
C GLN A 27 55.87 -12.03 -28.94
N GLU A 28 55.15 -11.09 -28.40
CA GLU A 28 54.38 -10.12 -29.16
C GLU A 28 55.12 -8.79 -29.24
N ARG A 29 55.15 -8.22 -30.41
CA ARG A 29 55.73 -6.89 -30.67
C ARG A 29 54.62 -5.89 -30.88
N ILE A 30 54.60 -4.83 -30.07
CA ILE A 30 53.65 -3.73 -30.11
C ILE A 30 54.39 -2.47 -30.58
N ASP A 31 53.90 -1.83 -31.63
CA ASP A 31 54.44 -0.61 -32.15
C ASP A 31 53.47 0.55 -31.86
N LEU A 32 53.89 1.49 -31.00
CA LEU A 32 53.10 2.67 -30.64
C LEU A 32 53.44 3.91 -31.47
N SER A 33 54.27 3.78 -32.55
CA SER A 33 54.68 4.90 -33.37
C SER A 33 53.54 5.57 -34.17
N ASN A 34 52.57 4.77 -34.61
CA ASN A 34 51.49 5.27 -35.48
C ASN A 34 50.18 5.59 -34.72
N THR A 35 49.78 4.78 -33.75
CA THR A 35 48.47 4.90 -33.10
C THR A 35 48.54 5.43 -31.67
N ARG A 36 49.71 5.41 -31.05
CA ARG A 36 49.92 5.68 -29.62
C ARG A 36 49.03 4.89 -28.66
N GLU A 37 48.20 4.00 -29.21
CA GLU A 37 47.27 3.16 -28.43
C GLU A 37 47.32 1.71 -28.95
N PHE A 38 47.21 0.79 -28.02
CA PHE A 38 47.10 -0.63 -28.30
C PHE A 38 46.12 -1.26 -27.35
N PHE A 39 45.27 -2.14 -27.85
CA PHE A 39 44.35 -2.89 -27.02
C PHE A 39 44.24 -4.35 -27.51
N LYS A 40 44.43 -5.30 -26.59
CA LYS A 40 44.25 -6.71 -26.88
C LYS A 40 43.77 -7.46 -25.65
N ASN A 41 42.75 -8.30 -25.83
CA ASN A 41 42.27 -9.23 -24.80
C ASN A 41 42.87 -10.61 -25.09
N TYR A 42 43.74 -11.08 -24.21
CA TYR A 42 44.39 -12.38 -24.29
C TYR A 42 43.51 -13.51 -23.67
N GLY A 43 42.36 -13.16 -23.07
CA GLY A 43 41.56 -14.11 -22.33
C GLY A 43 42.27 -14.63 -21.07
N LEU A 44 41.94 -15.82 -20.65
CA LEU A 44 42.53 -16.46 -19.49
C LEU A 44 43.98 -16.84 -19.73
N THR A 45 44.92 -16.31 -18.93
CA THR A 45 46.35 -16.57 -19.07
C THR A 45 46.83 -17.55 -17.99
N THR A 46 47.71 -18.48 -18.38
CA THR A 46 48.30 -19.52 -17.52
C THR A 46 49.73 -19.24 -17.13
N TYR A 47 50.37 -18.28 -17.80
CA TYR A 47 51.76 -17.89 -17.56
C TYR A 47 51.96 -16.38 -17.89
N PRO A 48 53.01 -15.75 -17.35
CA PRO A 48 53.34 -14.37 -17.66
C PRO A 48 53.58 -14.16 -19.17
N LYS A 49 53.17 -12.99 -19.67
CA LYS A 49 53.36 -12.58 -21.06
C LYS A 49 54.54 -11.64 -21.15
N GLU A 50 55.41 -11.87 -22.15
CA GLU A 50 56.45 -10.94 -22.54
C GLU A 50 55.99 -10.16 -23.78
N VAL A 51 56.03 -8.84 -23.69
CA VAL A 51 55.60 -7.92 -24.75
C VAL A 51 56.72 -6.92 -24.98
N LYS A 52 57.14 -6.79 -26.24
CA LYS A 52 58.08 -5.77 -26.63
C LYS A 52 57.34 -4.58 -27.17
N VAL A 53 57.47 -3.42 -26.49
CA VAL A 53 56.80 -2.18 -26.88
C VAL A 53 57.81 -1.23 -27.46
N PHE A 54 57.59 -0.86 -28.72
CA PHE A 54 58.38 0.12 -29.41
C PHE A 54 57.81 1.53 -29.14
N ILE A 55 58.66 2.42 -28.62
CA ILE A 55 58.37 3.82 -28.34
C ILE A 55 59.04 4.68 -29.40
N PRO A 56 58.32 5.57 -30.10
CA PRO A 56 58.90 6.47 -31.07
C PRO A 56 59.76 7.53 -30.38
N PRO A 57 60.66 8.22 -31.14
CA PRO A 57 61.39 9.35 -30.61
C PRO A 57 60.42 10.43 -30.13
N THR A 58 60.68 10.97 -28.96
CA THR A 58 59.82 11.99 -28.34
C THR A 58 60.65 13.21 -27.94
N LYS A 59 60.06 14.41 -28.12
CA LYS A 59 60.70 15.67 -27.72
C LYS A 59 60.35 16.13 -26.33
N GLU A 60 59.36 15.50 -25.74
CA GLU A 60 58.77 15.82 -24.43
C GLU A 60 58.64 14.54 -23.60
N PRO A 61 58.56 14.64 -22.27
CA PRO A 61 58.26 13.50 -21.40
C PRO A 61 56.91 12.87 -21.79
N HIS A 62 56.85 11.56 -21.75
CA HIS A 62 55.63 10.80 -22.04
C HIS A 62 55.32 9.85 -20.90
N PHE A 63 54.05 9.43 -20.85
CA PHE A 63 53.54 8.50 -19.87
C PHE A 63 53.02 7.26 -20.58
N LEU A 64 53.50 6.09 -20.22
CA LEU A 64 52.96 4.83 -20.66
C LEU A 64 51.86 4.39 -19.67
N LEU A 65 50.62 4.46 -20.09
CA LEU A 65 49.47 4.11 -19.31
C LEU A 65 49.01 2.68 -19.63
N PHE A 66 48.83 1.86 -18.63
CA PHE A 66 48.10 0.59 -18.68
C PHE A 66 46.67 0.83 -18.20
N GLU A 67 45.69 0.62 -19.04
CA GLU A 67 44.29 0.87 -18.68
C GLU A 67 43.70 -0.18 -17.75
N ASN A 68 44.33 -1.38 -17.64
CA ASN A 68 43.91 -2.44 -16.74
C ASN A 68 44.43 -2.16 -15.30
N PRO A 69 43.56 -1.91 -14.31
CA PRO A 69 43.98 -1.66 -12.94
C PRO A 69 44.41 -2.93 -12.19
N HIS A 70 44.15 -4.11 -12.78
CA HIS A 70 44.32 -5.41 -12.13
C HIS A 70 45.32 -6.27 -12.90
N ILE A 71 46.57 -5.97 -12.71
CA ILE A 71 47.68 -6.79 -13.19
C ILE A 71 48.50 -7.18 -11.97
N ASN A 72 48.68 -8.48 -11.75
CA ASN A 72 49.34 -9.01 -10.56
C ASN A 72 50.75 -8.42 -10.37
N LYS A 73 51.53 -8.42 -11.47
CA LYS A 73 52.85 -7.84 -11.52
C LYS A 73 53.21 -7.38 -12.93
N ILE A 74 53.77 -6.19 -13.02
CA ILE A 74 54.35 -5.62 -14.24
C ILE A 74 55.81 -5.32 -13.97
N THR A 75 56.68 -5.81 -14.86
CA THR A 75 58.08 -5.45 -14.85
C THR A 75 58.42 -4.80 -16.20
N ILE A 76 58.97 -3.62 -16.18
CA ILE A 76 59.42 -2.90 -17.39
C ILE A 76 60.93 -2.78 -17.33
N GLU A 77 61.58 -3.26 -18.36
CA GLU A 77 63.03 -3.21 -18.54
C GLU A 77 63.35 -2.46 -19.84
N ARG A 78 64.40 -1.66 -19.81
CA ARG A 78 64.90 -0.92 -20.97
C ARG A 78 66.16 -1.56 -21.47
N LYS A 79 66.19 -1.91 -22.72
CA LYS A 79 67.32 -2.59 -23.33
C LYS A 79 68.56 -1.69 -23.33
N GLY A 80 69.65 -2.15 -22.72
CA GLY A 80 70.93 -1.44 -22.68
C GLY A 80 71.11 -0.40 -21.60
N VAL A 81 70.17 -0.26 -20.70
CA VAL A 81 70.22 0.62 -19.52
C VAL A 81 69.82 -0.18 -18.29
N GLU A 82 70.46 0.05 -17.15
CA GLU A 82 70.06 -0.56 -15.86
C GLU A 82 68.81 0.16 -15.35
N PHE A 83 67.70 -0.03 -16.08
CA PHE A 83 66.41 0.54 -15.74
C PHE A 83 65.41 -0.61 -15.59
N SER A 84 64.89 -0.80 -14.41
CA SER A 84 63.81 -1.76 -14.12
C SER A 84 62.79 -1.14 -13.18
N MET A 85 61.54 -1.12 -13.61
CA MET A 85 60.42 -0.73 -12.76
C MET A 85 59.53 -1.94 -12.52
N VAL A 86 59.15 -2.18 -11.27
CA VAL A 86 58.31 -3.30 -10.86
C VAL A 86 57.12 -2.77 -10.05
N THR A 87 55.93 -3.07 -10.48
CA THR A 87 54.68 -2.76 -9.75
C THR A 87 53.61 -3.80 -10.06
N GLY A 88 52.45 -3.70 -9.41
CA GLY A 88 51.35 -4.61 -9.61
C GLY A 88 50.30 -4.48 -8.49
N ASP A 89 49.16 -5.11 -8.66
CA ASP A 89 48.12 -5.13 -7.62
C ASP A 89 48.39 -6.18 -6.50
N HIS A 90 49.36 -7.06 -6.72
CA HIS A 90 49.89 -7.96 -5.68
C HIS A 90 51.03 -7.30 -4.88
N LEU A 91 51.41 -6.06 -5.23
CA LEU A 91 52.37 -5.23 -4.48
C LEU A 91 51.61 -4.08 -3.81
N PRO A 92 52.15 -3.48 -2.73
CA PRO A 92 51.54 -2.31 -2.12
C PRO A 92 51.34 -1.18 -3.12
N PHE A 93 50.27 -0.40 -2.97
CA PHE A 93 49.89 0.65 -3.90
C PHE A 93 51.01 1.69 -4.15
N ASN A 94 51.81 1.96 -3.11
CA ASN A 94 52.96 2.86 -3.21
C ASN A 94 54.13 2.32 -4.05
N SER A 95 54.07 1.09 -4.57
CA SER A 95 55.00 0.58 -5.56
C SER A 95 54.76 1.19 -6.95
N ARG A 96 53.64 1.88 -7.15
CA ARG A 96 53.31 2.54 -8.42
C ARG A 96 54.15 3.79 -8.60
N PRO A 97 54.83 3.96 -9.75
CA PRO A 97 55.64 5.15 -10.05
C PRO A 97 54.84 6.44 -9.94
N ILE A 98 53.59 6.42 -10.43
CA ILE A 98 52.59 7.48 -10.27
C ILE A 98 51.41 6.93 -9.45
N PRO A 99 50.98 7.63 -8.39
CA PRO A 99 49.90 7.16 -7.52
C PRO A 99 48.53 7.31 -8.17
N PHE A 100 48.31 6.53 -9.19
CA PHE A 100 47.05 6.48 -9.94
C PHE A 100 46.45 5.08 -9.89
N ARG A 101 45.09 4.97 -10.03
CA ARG A 101 44.34 3.71 -9.91
C ARG A 101 44.75 2.62 -10.92
N THR A 102 45.26 3.02 -12.08
CA THR A 102 45.89 2.15 -13.06
C THR A 102 47.41 2.33 -13.04
N PHE A 103 48.14 1.59 -13.84
CA PHE A 103 49.58 1.66 -13.82
C PHE A 103 50.04 2.69 -14.85
N VAL A 104 50.83 3.67 -14.40
CA VAL A 104 51.38 4.76 -15.22
C VAL A 104 52.87 4.85 -15.00
N PHE A 105 53.60 4.72 -16.07
CA PHE A 105 55.07 4.76 -16.04
C PHE A 105 55.57 6.05 -16.73
N PRO A 106 56.28 6.91 -16.03
CA PRO A 106 56.92 8.06 -16.64
C PRO A 106 58.09 7.59 -17.50
N LEU A 107 58.16 8.12 -18.70
CA LEU A 107 59.22 7.86 -19.65
C LEU A 107 59.93 9.18 -19.96
N ASP A 108 61.25 9.21 -19.76
CA ASP A 108 62.04 10.37 -20.14
C ASP A 108 62.02 10.54 -21.66
N PHE A 109 62.16 11.78 -22.11
CA PHE A 109 62.27 12.02 -23.55
C PHE A 109 63.52 11.38 -24.12
N SER A 110 63.42 10.85 -25.35
CA SER A 110 64.53 10.26 -26.08
C SER A 110 64.48 10.71 -27.52
N THR A 111 65.62 11.20 -28.02
CA THR A 111 65.77 11.58 -29.44
C THR A 111 65.87 10.37 -30.34
N GLN A 112 66.03 9.18 -29.80
CA GLN A 112 66.10 7.93 -30.57
C GLN A 112 64.90 7.04 -30.17
N SER A 113 64.46 6.18 -31.11
CA SER A 113 63.45 5.17 -30.83
C SER A 113 63.92 4.19 -29.75
N ASP A 114 63.05 3.82 -28.88
CA ASP A 114 63.34 2.94 -27.75
C ASP A 114 62.47 1.67 -27.75
N THR A 115 62.98 0.62 -27.14
CA THR A 115 62.23 -0.64 -27.01
C THR A 115 62.19 -1.03 -25.54
N LEU A 116 60.98 -1.16 -25.00
CA LEU A 116 60.74 -1.62 -23.63
C LEU A 116 60.38 -3.12 -23.68
N ASP A 117 61.09 -3.90 -22.88
CA ASP A 117 60.72 -5.28 -22.61
C ASP A 117 59.80 -5.29 -21.38
N ILE A 118 58.53 -5.67 -21.59
CA ILE A 118 57.50 -5.61 -20.58
C ILE A 118 57.04 -7.03 -20.25
N PHE A 119 57.22 -7.43 -18.98
CA PHE A 119 56.75 -8.70 -18.47
C PHE A 119 55.49 -8.46 -17.66
N ILE A 120 54.38 -9.08 -18.09
CA ILE A 120 53.04 -8.91 -17.50
C ILE A 120 52.62 -10.24 -16.91
N ASP A 121 52.54 -10.32 -15.60
CA ASP A 121 52.01 -11.45 -14.87
C ASP A 121 50.55 -11.18 -14.49
N LYS A 122 49.67 -11.92 -15.09
CA LYS A 122 48.25 -12.01 -14.75
C LYS A 122 47.81 -13.48 -14.72
N SER A 123 48.73 -14.32 -14.32
CA SER A 123 48.49 -15.76 -14.25
C SER A 123 47.27 -16.08 -13.38
N GLY A 124 46.28 -16.78 -13.95
CA GLY A 124 45.06 -17.16 -13.28
C GLY A 124 43.86 -16.31 -13.52
N GLU A 125 44.01 -15.30 -14.30
CA GLU A 125 42.93 -14.39 -14.58
C GLU A 125 42.89 -13.99 -16.06
N ASN A 126 41.82 -13.30 -16.45
CA ASN A 126 41.73 -12.72 -17.76
C ASN A 126 42.71 -11.54 -17.88
N LEU A 127 43.58 -11.61 -18.88
CA LEU A 127 44.48 -10.52 -19.21
C LEU A 127 43.96 -9.75 -20.42
N PHE A 128 43.63 -8.51 -20.20
CA PHE A 128 43.59 -7.53 -21.30
C PHE A 128 44.71 -6.50 -21.11
N VAL A 129 45.35 -6.17 -22.20
CA VAL A 129 46.41 -5.18 -22.24
C VAL A 129 45.92 -4.00 -23.08
N GLY A 130 45.64 -2.89 -22.41
CA GLY A 130 45.37 -1.61 -23.04
C GLY A 130 46.54 -0.69 -22.71
N LEU A 131 47.25 -0.26 -23.72
CA LEU A 131 48.40 0.66 -23.61
C LEU A 131 48.06 1.98 -24.28
N LYS A 132 48.44 3.09 -23.65
CA LYS A 132 48.40 4.43 -24.23
C LYS A 132 49.69 5.14 -23.94
N LEU A 133 50.23 5.77 -24.97
CA LEU A 133 51.39 6.66 -24.87
C LEU A 133 50.89 8.10 -24.90
N LEU A 134 50.97 8.78 -23.76
CA LEU A 134 50.39 10.10 -23.54
C LEU A 134 51.50 11.14 -23.36
N SER A 135 51.40 12.31 -23.96
CA SER A 135 52.21 13.47 -23.58
C SER A 135 51.80 14.01 -22.20
N GLU A 136 52.54 14.92 -21.64
CA GLU A 136 52.25 15.49 -20.32
C GLU A 136 50.86 16.16 -20.29
N SER A 137 50.54 16.96 -21.31
CA SER A 137 49.23 17.60 -21.39
C SER A 137 48.08 16.62 -21.59
N GLU A 138 48.27 15.56 -22.42
CA GLU A 138 47.27 14.49 -22.60
C GLU A 138 47.06 13.68 -21.33
N TRP A 139 48.13 13.45 -20.55
CA TRP A 139 48.04 12.78 -19.24
C TRP A 139 47.24 13.61 -18.23
N GLU A 140 47.52 14.92 -18.13
CA GLU A 140 46.79 15.81 -17.25
C GLU A 140 45.30 15.82 -17.57
N ASP A 141 44.93 15.95 -18.84
CA ASP A 141 43.53 15.93 -19.29
C ASP A 141 42.86 14.57 -19.03
N TYR A 142 43.57 13.48 -19.31
CA TYR A 142 43.08 12.13 -19.07
C TYR A 142 42.83 11.91 -17.58
N SER A 143 43.79 12.24 -16.73
CA SER A 143 43.70 12.03 -15.30
C SER A 143 42.59 12.87 -14.66
N ARG A 144 42.43 14.11 -15.10
CA ARG A 144 41.37 15.04 -14.69
C ARG A 144 39.99 14.54 -15.10
N THR A 145 39.84 14.16 -16.35
CA THR A 145 38.59 13.61 -16.89
C THR A 145 38.20 12.31 -16.19
N ASP A 146 39.13 11.40 -15.98
CA ASP A 146 38.89 10.15 -15.23
C ASP A 146 38.41 10.42 -13.80
N PHE A 147 39.03 11.40 -13.13
CA PHE A 147 38.64 11.80 -11.78
C PHE A 147 37.19 12.34 -11.73
N TYR A 148 36.82 13.24 -12.65
CA TYR A 148 35.47 13.81 -12.68
C TYR A 148 34.39 12.77 -12.98
N ILE A 149 34.61 11.93 -14.00
CA ILE A 149 33.63 10.89 -14.36
C ILE A 149 33.43 9.94 -13.19
N ARG A 150 34.50 9.52 -12.53
CA ARG A 150 34.39 8.60 -11.38
C ARG A 150 33.76 9.25 -10.17
N GLY A 151 34.12 10.51 -9.87
CA GLY A 151 33.49 11.28 -8.82
C GLY A 151 31.99 11.42 -9.03
N PHE A 152 31.57 11.67 -10.28
CA PHE A 152 30.16 11.73 -10.66
C PHE A 152 29.44 10.39 -10.41
N ILE A 153 30.02 9.28 -10.84
CA ILE A 153 29.46 7.94 -10.65
C ILE A 153 29.37 7.61 -9.14
N VAL A 154 30.44 7.89 -8.37
CA VAL A 154 30.44 7.73 -6.91
C VAL A 154 29.30 8.52 -6.26
N GLY A 155 29.13 9.79 -6.69
CA GLY A 155 28.07 10.65 -6.18
C GLY A 155 26.67 10.08 -6.40
N ILE A 156 26.40 9.55 -7.60
CA ILE A 156 25.10 8.92 -7.91
C ILE A 156 24.87 7.67 -7.04
N TYR A 157 25.87 6.79 -6.91
CA TYR A 157 25.76 5.61 -6.05
C TYR A 157 25.51 5.99 -4.59
N PHE A 158 26.19 7.04 -4.11
CA PHE A 158 25.99 7.54 -2.75
C PHE A 158 24.57 8.04 -2.52
N ILE A 159 24.02 8.81 -3.47
CA ILE A 159 22.61 9.26 -3.40
C ILE A 159 21.66 8.07 -3.39
N LEU A 160 21.86 7.09 -4.27
CA LEU A 160 21.04 5.88 -4.30
C LEU A 160 21.11 5.11 -2.98
N LEU A 161 22.29 5.00 -2.39
CA LEU A 161 22.46 4.36 -1.09
C LEU A 161 21.70 5.10 0.01
N LEU A 162 21.75 6.43 0.04
CA LEU A 162 20.97 7.24 0.99
C LEU A 162 19.46 7.02 0.82
N ILE A 163 18.98 6.94 -0.42
CA ILE A 163 17.57 6.61 -0.71
C ILE A 163 17.21 5.23 -0.18
N CYS A 164 18.05 4.22 -0.41
CA CYS A 164 17.84 2.86 0.09
C CYS A 164 17.79 2.81 1.62
N LEU A 165 18.70 3.52 2.30
CA LEU A 165 18.74 3.62 3.76
C LEU A 165 17.50 4.34 4.32
N ALA A 166 17.06 5.41 3.65
CA ALA A 166 15.84 6.12 4.02
C ALA A 166 14.57 5.25 3.86
N LEU A 167 14.49 4.45 2.80
CA LEU A 167 13.40 3.49 2.61
C LEU A 167 13.46 2.38 3.67
N LEU A 168 14.64 1.86 3.98
CA LEU A 168 14.84 0.83 4.99
C LEU A 168 14.40 1.33 6.38
N SER A 169 14.73 2.56 6.74
CA SER A 169 14.35 3.15 8.04
C SER A 169 12.83 3.29 8.22
N LYS A 170 12.10 3.52 7.12
CA LYS A 170 10.63 3.68 7.15
C LYS A 170 9.86 2.36 7.15
N THR A 171 10.35 1.35 6.45
CA THR A 171 9.57 0.14 6.18
C THR A 171 10.05 -1.08 6.93
N MET A 172 11.33 -1.11 7.38
CA MET A 172 12.02 -2.24 8.02
C MET A 172 11.75 -3.61 7.36
N GLY A 173 11.37 -3.58 6.09
CA GLY A 173 11.01 -4.77 5.32
C GLY A 173 12.24 -5.56 4.88
N ARG A 174 12.20 -6.89 4.98
CA ARG A 174 13.31 -7.78 4.57
C ARG A 174 13.72 -7.57 3.12
N GLN A 175 12.75 -7.33 2.22
CA GLN A 175 13.02 -7.08 0.80
C GLN A 175 13.92 -5.86 0.60
N ILE A 176 13.61 -4.74 1.26
CA ILE A 176 14.40 -3.50 1.18
C ILE A 176 15.77 -3.68 1.84
N GLY A 177 15.83 -4.43 2.95
CA GLY A 177 17.10 -4.79 3.59
C GLY A 177 18.07 -5.52 2.65
N PHE A 178 17.59 -6.54 1.95
CA PHE A 178 18.40 -7.27 0.97
C PHE A 178 18.77 -6.43 -0.26
N PHE A 179 17.87 -5.54 -0.71
CA PHE A 179 18.18 -4.60 -1.77
C PHE A 179 19.27 -3.61 -1.35
N THR A 180 19.18 -3.06 -0.15
CA THR A 180 20.21 -2.16 0.40
C THR A 180 21.56 -2.86 0.52
N ALA A 181 21.58 -4.10 1.02
CA ALA A 181 22.80 -4.92 1.07
C ALA A 181 23.37 -5.17 -0.34
N TYR A 182 22.51 -5.47 -1.32
CA TYR A 182 22.91 -5.59 -2.72
C TYR A 182 23.54 -4.30 -3.25
N ALA A 183 22.94 -3.14 -2.98
CA ALA A 183 23.45 -1.85 -3.40
C ALA A 183 24.83 -1.55 -2.79
N ILE A 184 25.00 -1.81 -1.49
CA ILE A 184 26.28 -1.64 -0.78
C ILE A 184 27.37 -2.54 -1.38
N PHE A 185 27.10 -3.84 -1.49
CA PHE A 185 28.11 -4.77 -1.98
C PHE A 185 28.43 -4.57 -3.46
N SER A 186 27.44 -4.17 -4.28
CA SER A 186 27.66 -3.79 -5.69
C SER A 186 28.52 -2.55 -5.79
N PHE A 187 28.30 -1.55 -4.96
CA PHE A 187 29.10 -0.33 -4.89
C PHE A 187 30.56 -0.67 -4.55
N ILE A 188 30.77 -1.45 -3.51
CA ILE A 188 32.13 -1.85 -3.13
C ILE A 188 32.78 -2.67 -4.26
N TRP A 189 32.05 -3.62 -4.84
CA TRP A 189 32.58 -4.45 -5.92
C TRP A 189 33.00 -3.63 -7.14
N ILE A 190 32.11 -2.76 -7.67
CA ILE A 190 32.37 -2.04 -8.91
C ILE A 190 33.54 -1.05 -8.76
N PHE A 191 33.64 -0.34 -7.64
CA PHE A 191 34.71 0.59 -7.39
C PHE A 191 36.04 -0.11 -7.05
N ASN A 192 35.97 -1.36 -6.57
CA ASN A 192 37.13 -2.20 -6.44
C ASN A 192 37.61 -2.68 -7.83
N ASP A 193 36.68 -3.05 -8.71
CA ASP A 193 36.99 -3.48 -10.08
C ASP A 193 37.64 -2.36 -10.93
N VAL A 194 37.38 -1.11 -10.63
CA VAL A 194 38.05 0.04 -11.27
C VAL A 194 39.31 0.53 -10.53
N GLY A 195 39.73 -0.13 -9.45
CA GLY A 195 40.98 0.14 -8.72
C GLY A 195 40.92 1.27 -7.68
N ILE A 196 39.76 1.92 -7.47
CA ILE A 196 39.61 3.05 -6.56
C ILE A 196 39.79 2.64 -5.09
N TRP A 197 39.17 1.52 -4.70
CA TRP A 197 39.28 1.06 -3.31
C TRP A 197 40.70 0.71 -2.89
N PHE A 198 41.49 0.15 -3.81
CA PHE A 198 42.90 -0.13 -3.53
C PHE A 198 43.69 1.16 -3.32
N GLN A 199 43.41 2.18 -4.08
CA GLN A 199 44.10 3.48 -3.97
C GLN A 199 43.84 4.17 -2.62
N TYR A 200 42.58 4.18 -2.14
CA TYR A 200 42.19 5.04 -1.02
C TYR A 200 41.93 4.32 0.30
N PHE A 201 41.50 3.04 0.26
CA PHE A 201 41.02 2.37 1.47
C PHE A 201 41.95 1.30 2.01
N TRP A 202 42.66 0.55 1.15
CA TRP A 202 43.60 -0.49 1.58
C TRP A 202 44.90 -0.53 0.78
N PRO A 203 45.59 0.61 0.60
CA PRO A 203 46.78 0.71 -0.27
C PRO A 203 47.94 -0.18 0.19
N SER A 204 48.02 -0.47 1.47
CA SER A 204 49.07 -1.29 2.06
C SER A 204 48.72 -2.77 2.17
N HIS A 205 47.53 -3.19 1.69
CA HIS A 205 47.04 -4.56 1.89
C HIS A 205 46.67 -5.23 0.54
N PRO A 206 47.68 -5.54 -0.30
CA PRO A 206 47.44 -6.16 -1.61
C PRO A 206 46.75 -7.54 -1.49
N GLY A 207 47.05 -8.32 -0.46
CA GLY A 207 46.36 -9.59 -0.21
C GLY A 207 44.88 -9.44 0.02
N PHE A 208 44.43 -8.40 0.75
CA PHE A 208 43.01 -8.10 0.91
C PHE A 208 42.41 -7.60 -0.40
N HIS A 209 43.14 -6.80 -1.20
CA HIS A 209 42.70 -6.35 -2.51
C HIS A 209 42.35 -7.52 -3.44
N ALA A 210 43.22 -8.51 -3.54
CA ALA A 210 42.98 -9.71 -4.34
C ALA A 210 41.71 -10.48 -3.92
N ILE A 211 41.42 -10.54 -2.60
CA ILE A 211 40.24 -11.22 -2.02
C ILE A 211 38.98 -10.38 -2.21
N SER A 212 39.05 -9.08 -2.08
CA SER A 212 37.90 -8.18 -1.97
C SER A 212 37.01 -8.20 -3.23
N ARG A 213 37.55 -8.32 -4.42
CA ARG A 213 36.78 -8.40 -5.68
C ARG A 213 35.82 -9.60 -5.70
N PRO A 214 36.29 -10.85 -5.60
CA PRO A 214 35.40 -12.01 -5.61
C PRO A 214 34.50 -12.08 -4.37
N LEU A 215 34.94 -11.58 -3.22
CA LEU A 215 34.14 -11.51 -2.00
C LEU A 215 32.90 -10.63 -2.22
N PHE A 216 33.10 -9.36 -2.56
CA PHE A 216 31.99 -8.41 -2.68
C PHE A 216 31.10 -8.70 -3.87
N SER A 217 31.63 -9.24 -4.99
CA SER A 217 30.79 -9.72 -6.10
C SER A 217 29.87 -10.86 -5.65
N THR A 218 30.35 -11.80 -4.86
CA THR A 218 29.55 -12.91 -4.36
C THR A 218 28.50 -12.44 -3.34
N LEU A 219 28.86 -11.56 -2.41
CA LEU A 219 27.93 -10.97 -1.45
C LEU A 219 26.83 -10.16 -2.16
N SER A 220 27.18 -9.42 -3.21
CA SER A 220 26.23 -8.71 -4.06
C SER A 220 25.22 -9.68 -4.68
N ILE A 221 25.69 -10.76 -5.31
CA ILE A 221 24.82 -11.75 -5.94
C ILE A 221 23.94 -12.46 -4.91
N LEU A 222 24.46 -12.85 -3.77
CA LEU A 222 23.68 -13.47 -2.70
C LEU A 222 22.58 -12.53 -2.19
N SER A 223 22.91 -11.26 -1.96
CA SER A 223 21.96 -10.25 -1.54
C SER A 223 20.84 -10.05 -2.57
N PHE A 224 21.20 -10.04 -3.87
CA PHE A 224 20.23 -9.97 -4.97
C PHE A 224 19.30 -11.20 -5.01
N VAL A 225 19.82 -12.40 -4.81
CA VAL A 225 19.01 -13.62 -4.74
C VAL A 225 18.05 -13.60 -3.56
N PHE A 226 18.48 -13.12 -2.39
CA PHE A 226 17.60 -12.95 -1.24
C PHE A 226 16.53 -11.87 -1.50
N TYR A 227 16.89 -10.76 -2.16
CA TYR A 227 15.91 -9.78 -2.63
C TYR A 227 14.83 -10.41 -3.50
N LEU A 228 15.22 -11.23 -4.50
CA LEU A 228 14.27 -11.90 -5.38
C LEU A 228 13.39 -12.93 -4.64
N LYS A 229 13.92 -13.61 -3.61
CA LYS A 229 13.12 -14.53 -2.78
C LYS A 229 12.03 -13.84 -1.98
N GLU A 230 12.27 -12.62 -1.54
CA GLU A 230 11.29 -11.81 -0.79
C GLU A 230 10.37 -11.01 -1.72
N HIS A 231 10.62 -11.02 -3.04
CA HIS A 231 9.82 -10.29 -4.02
C HIS A 231 8.43 -10.94 -4.15
N GLU A 232 7.36 -10.15 -4.01
CA GLU A 232 5.99 -10.64 -3.94
C GLU A 232 5.58 -11.57 -5.10
N VAL A 233 5.97 -11.21 -6.32
CA VAL A 233 5.65 -11.98 -7.54
C VAL A 233 6.41 -13.30 -7.60
N LEU A 234 7.63 -13.36 -7.07
CA LEU A 234 8.54 -14.50 -7.15
C LEU A 234 8.53 -15.37 -5.89
N LYS A 235 8.10 -14.83 -4.76
CA LYS A 235 8.06 -15.50 -3.45
C LYS A 235 7.34 -16.84 -3.48
N ASN A 236 6.24 -16.94 -4.20
CA ASN A 236 5.41 -18.14 -4.29
C ASN A 236 5.86 -19.09 -5.44
N ASN A 237 6.85 -18.71 -6.25
CA ASN A 237 7.32 -19.53 -7.35
C ASN A 237 8.31 -20.59 -6.88
N GLN A 238 7.89 -21.86 -6.95
CA GLN A 238 8.70 -22.99 -6.50
C GLN A 238 10.04 -23.11 -7.26
N SER A 239 10.07 -22.78 -8.56
CA SER A 239 11.29 -22.82 -9.38
C SER A 239 12.29 -21.76 -8.94
N VAL A 240 11.82 -20.53 -8.65
CA VAL A 240 12.66 -19.44 -8.13
C VAL A 240 13.22 -19.80 -6.75
N ARG A 241 12.42 -20.38 -5.87
CA ARG A 241 12.87 -20.83 -4.54
C ARG A 241 13.94 -21.90 -4.63
N ARG A 242 13.73 -22.93 -5.46
CA ARG A 242 14.72 -24.02 -5.67
C ARG A 242 16.02 -23.47 -6.27
N LEU A 243 15.92 -22.63 -7.29
CA LEU A 243 17.08 -22.02 -7.93
C LEU A 243 17.84 -21.13 -6.95
N GLY A 244 17.12 -20.27 -6.21
CA GLY A 244 17.73 -19.43 -5.18
C GLY A 244 18.42 -20.23 -4.07
N TYR A 245 17.91 -21.41 -3.71
CA TYR A 245 18.57 -22.32 -2.75
C TYR A 245 19.90 -22.83 -3.30
N TRP A 246 19.91 -23.31 -4.55
CA TRP A 246 21.14 -23.77 -5.20
C TRP A 246 22.18 -22.65 -5.36
N ILE A 247 21.74 -21.46 -5.77
CA ILE A 247 22.63 -20.30 -5.87
C ILE A 247 23.26 -19.98 -4.51
N THR A 248 22.47 -20.03 -3.44
CA THR A 248 22.97 -19.77 -2.10
C THR A 248 24.04 -20.78 -1.67
N ILE A 249 23.77 -22.08 -1.87
CA ILE A 249 24.75 -23.15 -1.54
C ILE A 249 26.02 -22.96 -2.33
N LEU A 250 25.93 -22.72 -3.59
CA LEU A 250 27.08 -22.62 -4.47
C LEU A 250 27.86 -21.32 -4.26
N GLY A 251 27.15 -20.22 -3.93
CA GLY A 251 27.80 -18.99 -3.50
C GLY A 251 28.59 -19.15 -2.20
N LEU A 252 28.03 -19.85 -1.21
CA LEU A 252 28.74 -20.18 0.02
C LEU A 252 29.91 -21.12 -0.21
N LEU A 253 29.72 -22.15 -1.05
CA LEU A 253 30.82 -23.06 -1.42
C LEU A 253 31.95 -22.31 -2.12
N LYS A 254 31.63 -21.35 -2.99
CA LYS A 254 32.61 -20.46 -3.63
C LYS A 254 33.39 -19.66 -2.61
N LEU A 255 32.71 -19.05 -1.64
CA LEU A 255 33.38 -18.29 -0.58
C LEU A 255 34.33 -19.18 0.23
N LEU A 256 33.89 -20.37 0.62
CA LEU A 256 34.72 -21.33 1.34
C LEU A 256 35.93 -21.77 0.51
N LEU A 257 35.72 -22.09 -0.76
CA LEU A 257 36.78 -22.50 -1.66
C LEU A 257 37.79 -21.38 -1.89
N PHE A 258 37.30 -20.13 -1.98
CA PHE A 258 38.14 -18.96 -2.13
C PHE A 258 39.00 -18.69 -0.89
N VAL A 259 38.40 -18.80 0.30
CA VAL A 259 39.16 -18.75 1.56
C VAL A 259 40.22 -19.86 1.65
N ALA A 260 39.86 -21.08 1.23
CA ALA A 260 40.79 -22.20 1.18
C ALA A 260 41.95 -21.95 0.20
N ILE A 261 41.70 -21.39 -0.98
CA ILE A 261 42.73 -21.01 -1.97
C ILE A 261 43.71 -20.00 -1.37
N VAL A 262 43.21 -19.00 -0.65
CA VAL A 262 44.02 -17.94 -0.05
C VAL A 262 44.83 -18.46 1.13
N LEU A 263 44.23 -19.29 1.99
CA LEU A 263 44.87 -19.79 3.22
C LEU A 263 45.81 -20.99 2.98
N LEU A 264 45.53 -21.83 1.99
CA LEU A 264 46.20 -23.11 1.79
C LEU A 264 47.26 -23.13 0.70
N ILE A 265 47.58 -21.99 0.06
CA ILE A 265 48.58 -21.91 -1.03
C ILE A 265 48.35 -23.02 -2.07
N ILE A 266 47.15 -23.07 -2.61
CA ILE A 266 46.77 -24.08 -3.61
C ILE A 266 47.43 -23.72 -4.97
N SER A 267 47.77 -24.75 -5.75
CA SER A 267 48.44 -24.59 -7.04
C SER A 267 47.70 -23.63 -7.99
N GLU A 268 48.45 -22.88 -8.76
CA GLU A 268 47.94 -21.90 -9.76
C GLU A 268 46.88 -22.54 -10.68
N SER A 269 47.09 -23.78 -11.15
CA SER A 269 46.15 -24.50 -12.02
C SER A 269 44.76 -24.70 -11.41
N LEU A 270 44.67 -24.91 -10.09
CA LEU A 270 43.38 -25.09 -9.41
C LEU A 270 42.67 -23.74 -9.20
N LYS A 271 43.41 -22.64 -9.02
CA LYS A 271 42.83 -21.28 -8.97
C LYS A 271 42.08 -20.99 -10.28
N TYR A 272 42.67 -21.31 -11.43
CA TYR A 272 42.04 -21.11 -12.75
C TYR A 272 40.74 -21.88 -12.90
N PHE A 273 40.78 -23.16 -12.56
CA PHE A 273 39.61 -24.02 -12.66
C PHE A 273 38.45 -23.49 -11.81
N VAL A 274 38.76 -23.00 -10.60
CA VAL A 274 37.75 -22.42 -9.69
C VAL A 274 37.17 -21.12 -10.22
N ILE A 275 38.00 -20.22 -10.73
CA ILE A 275 37.56 -18.95 -11.31
C ILE A 275 36.70 -19.19 -12.54
N LEU A 276 37.11 -20.12 -13.41
CA LEU A 276 36.37 -20.49 -14.61
C LEU A 276 35.00 -21.10 -14.30
N LEU A 277 34.96 -22.11 -13.42
CA LEU A 277 33.71 -22.71 -12.95
C LEU A 277 32.77 -21.66 -12.34
N ASN A 278 33.33 -20.76 -11.54
CA ASN A 278 32.57 -19.70 -10.93
C ASN A 278 31.92 -18.74 -11.94
N SER A 279 32.67 -18.31 -12.95
CA SER A 279 32.16 -17.38 -13.98
C SER A 279 31.07 -18.03 -14.82
N LEU A 280 31.28 -19.27 -15.26
CA LEU A 280 30.29 -20.06 -16.02
C LEU A 280 29.03 -20.31 -15.20
N PHE A 281 29.23 -20.65 -13.94
CA PHE A 281 28.13 -20.98 -13.03
C PHE A 281 27.25 -19.76 -12.73
N LEU A 282 27.86 -18.63 -12.39
CA LEU A 282 27.14 -17.37 -12.15
C LEU A 282 26.41 -16.89 -13.40
N GLY A 283 27.05 -16.95 -14.57
CA GLY A 283 26.41 -16.56 -15.84
C GLY A 283 25.19 -17.44 -16.17
N SER A 284 25.32 -18.76 -16.00
CA SER A 284 24.22 -19.70 -16.26
C SER A 284 23.03 -19.53 -15.30
N LEU A 285 23.30 -19.25 -14.04
CA LEU A 285 22.28 -19.01 -13.02
C LEU A 285 21.54 -17.70 -13.27
N PHE A 286 22.26 -16.66 -13.65
CA PHE A 286 21.65 -15.38 -13.99
C PHE A 286 20.77 -15.50 -15.23
N LEU A 287 21.23 -16.21 -16.25
CA LEU A 287 20.42 -16.50 -17.43
C LEU A 287 19.14 -17.26 -17.06
N ALA A 288 19.25 -18.25 -16.19
CA ALA A 288 18.09 -19.01 -15.71
C ALA A 288 17.10 -18.12 -14.94
N LEU A 289 17.59 -17.24 -14.06
CA LEU A 289 16.76 -16.27 -13.35
C LEU A 289 16.05 -15.31 -14.31
N THR A 290 16.76 -14.81 -15.31
CA THR A 290 16.20 -13.93 -16.34
C THR A 290 15.10 -14.63 -17.12
N LEU A 291 15.33 -15.86 -17.58
CA LEU A 291 14.33 -16.64 -18.33
C LEU A 291 13.08 -16.95 -17.48
N ILE A 292 13.26 -17.25 -16.20
CA ILE A 292 12.13 -17.47 -15.28
C ILE A 292 11.37 -16.15 -15.06
N SER A 293 12.05 -15.06 -14.86
CA SER A 293 11.44 -13.74 -14.66
C SER A 293 10.67 -13.30 -15.91
N LEU A 294 11.23 -13.49 -17.10
CA LEU A 294 10.58 -13.19 -18.38
C LEU A 294 9.29 -14.00 -18.61
N ARG A 295 9.20 -15.25 -18.13
CA ARG A 295 7.96 -16.05 -18.20
C ARG A 295 6.83 -15.49 -17.33
N HIS A 296 7.14 -14.77 -16.30
CA HIS A 296 6.16 -14.21 -15.37
C HIS A 296 5.76 -12.76 -15.67
N ILE A 297 6.33 -12.12 -16.72
CA ILE A 297 6.01 -10.75 -17.15
C ILE A 297 4.51 -10.53 -17.39
N LYS A 298 3.79 -11.51 -17.93
CA LYS A 298 2.37 -11.36 -18.30
C LYS A 298 1.43 -11.20 -17.10
N ALA A 299 1.89 -11.43 -15.89
CA ALA A 299 1.04 -11.43 -14.71
C ALA A 299 1.01 -10.10 -13.93
N VAL A 300 1.95 -9.18 -14.15
CA VAL A 300 2.07 -7.98 -13.28
C VAL A 300 2.61 -6.78 -14.06
N SER A 301 1.74 -5.85 -14.41
CA SER A 301 2.12 -4.54 -15.01
C SER A 301 3.02 -3.68 -14.12
N ASP A 302 2.95 -3.85 -12.80
CA ASP A 302 3.68 -3.06 -11.80
C ASP A 302 5.18 -3.42 -11.70
N SER A 303 5.63 -4.53 -12.31
CA SER A 303 7.02 -5.00 -12.22
C SER A 303 7.85 -4.80 -13.49
N ALA A 304 7.40 -3.94 -14.41
CA ALA A 304 8.14 -3.67 -15.65
C ALA A 304 9.57 -3.15 -15.39
N PHE A 305 9.74 -2.31 -14.39
CA PHE A 305 11.06 -1.77 -14.02
C PHE A 305 11.99 -2.84 -13.44
N ASP A 306 11.46 -3.76 -12.62
CA ASP A 306 12.24 -4.89 -12.09
C ASP A 306 12.73 -5.80 -13.23
N LEU A 307 11.88 -6.01 -14.21
CA LEU A 307 12.21 -6.84 -15.38
C LEU A 307 13.26 -6.19 -16.27
N ILE A 308 13.15 -4.88 -16.50
CA ILE A 308 14.18 -4.10 -17.18
C ILE A 308 15.51 -4.21 -16.41
N ALA A 309 15.48 -4.02 -15.09
CA ALA A 309 16.66 -4.15 -14.24
C ALA A 309 17.30 -5.55 -14.32
N ILE A 310 16.51 -6.61 -14.27
CA ILE A 310 16.99 -8.00 -14.41
C ILE A 310 17.55 -8.23 -15.80
N ALA A 311 16.90 -7.77 -16.86
CA ALA A 311 17.35 -7.92 -18.24
C ALA A 311 18.69 -7.18 -18.46
N VAL A 312 18.80 -5.93 -18.02
CA VAL A 312 20.02 -5.14 -18.10
C VAL A 312 21.17 -5.82 -17.36
N TYR A 313 20.93 -6.30 -16.15
CA TYR A 313 21.96 -6.99 -15.38
C TYR A 313 22.38 -8.32 -16.00
N SER A 314 21.44 -9.05 -16.59
CA SER A 314 21.73 -10.30 -17.29
C SER A 314 22.60 -10.07 -18.54
N LEU A 315 22.29 -9.04 -19.33
CA LEU A 315 23.12 -8.63 -20.48
C LEU A 315 24.52 -8.25 -20.03
N PHE A 316 24.62 -7.53 -18.91
CA PHE A 316 25.91 -7.18 -18.31
C PHE A 316 26.72 -8.43 -17.94
N ILE A 317 26.12 -9.42 -17.24
CA ILE A 317 26.82 -10.64 -16.84
C ILE A 317 27.24 -11.48 -18.05
N VAL A 318 26.37 -11.60 -19.05
CA VAL A 318 26.72 -12.28 -20.31
C VAL A 318 27.91 -11.60 -20.96
N ASN A 319 27.88 -10.27 -21.07
CA ASN A 319 29.00 -9.51 -21.64
C ASN A 319 30.30 -9.73 -20.85
N GLN A 320 30.26 -9.63 -19.51
CA GLN A 320 31.43 -9.88 -18.66
C GLN A 320 31.96 -11.32 -18.83
N THR A 321 31.09 -12.28 -18.96
CA THR A 321 31.49 -13.67 -19.21
C THR A 321 32.20 -13.81 -20.56
N LEU A 322 31.65 -13.21 -21.62
CA LEU A 322 32.27 -13.23 -22.95
C LEU A 322 33.65 -12.55 -22.97
N ILE A 323 33.79 -11.46 -22.23
CA ILE A 323 35.08 -10.76 -22.06
C ILE A 323 36.08 -11.66 -21.33
N GLN A 324 35.67 -12.33 -20.24
CA GLN A 324 36.54 -13.24 -19.49
C GLN A 324 37.06 -14.41 -20.33
N PHE A 325 36.28 -14.86 -21.31
CA PHE A 325 36.71 -15.89 -22.25
C PHE A 325 37.47 -15.37 -23.46
N GLY A 326 37.69 -14.03 -23.57
CA GLY A 326 38.36 -13.45 -24.73
C GLY A 326 37.55 -13.54 -26.02
N VAL A 327 36.26 -13.93 -25.96
CA VAL A 327 35.38 -14.03 -27.13
C VAL A 327 34.95 -12.65 -27.62
N SER A 328 34.74 -11.73 -26.71
CA SER A 328 34.45 -10.34 -27.03
C SER A 328 35.78 -9.58 -27.13
N SER A 329 36.15 -9.28 -28.32
CA SER A 329 37.25 -8.32 -28.61
C SER A 329 36.75 -6.87 -28.52
N ASN A 330 36.03 -6.53 -27.45
CA ASN A 330 35.54 -5.17 -27.31
C ASN A 330 36.74 -4.24 -27.15
N THR A 331 37.13 -3.65 -28.26
CA THR A 331 38.32 -2.84 -28.43
C THR A 331 38.24 -1.47 -27.73
N ASN A 332 37.12 -1.18 -27.09
CA ASN A 332 36.93 0.10 -26.43
C ASN A 332 37.23 -0.02 -24.93
N ALA A 333 38.45 0.37 -24.56
CA ALA A 333 38.90 0.39 -23.16
C ALA A 333 37.96 1.20 -22.24
N THR A 334 37.38 2.28 -22.77
CA THR A 334 36.41 3.10 -22.04
C THR A 334 35.16 2.32 -21.68
N PHE A 335 34.66 1.45 -22.55
CA PHE A 335 33.52 0.60 -22.27
C PHE A 335 33.81 -0.40 -21.14
N HIS A 336 35.01 -1.00 -21.11
CA HIS A 336 35.43 -1.89 -20.03
C HIS A 336 35.49 -1.17 -18.68
N GLN A 337 35.89 0.10 -18.68
CA GLN A 337 36.03 0.88 -17.45
C GLN A 337 34.70 1.40 -16.89
N PHE A 338 33.80 1.84 -17.76
CA PHE A 338 32.57 2.53 -17.37
C PHE A 338 31.29 1.70 -17.61
N GLY A 339 31.31 0.81 -18.57
CA GLY A 339 30.14 -0.01 -18.92
C GLY A 339 29.54 -0.75 -17.73
N PRO A 340 30.34 -1.50 -16.96
CA PRO A 340 29.86 -2.19 -15.77
C PRO A 340 29.20 -1.27 -14.74
N ALA A 341 29.84 -0.14 -14.46
CA ALA A 341 29.30 0.84 -13.54
C ALA A 341 27.96 1.42 -14.03
N ALA A 342 27.87 1.77 -15.31
CA ALA A 342 26.65 2.30 -15.92
C ALA A 342 25.51 1.28 -15.89
N PHE A 343 25.78 0.02 -16.25
CA PHE A 343 24.76 -1.05 -16.23
C PHE A 343 24.23 -1.30 -14.82
N LEU A 344 25.10 -1.44 -13.82
CA LEU A 344 24.69 -1.62 -12.43
C LEU A 344 23.93 -0.40 -11.91
N LEU A 345 24.33 0.80 -12.29
CA LEU A 345 23.65 2.02 -11.91
C LEU A 345 22.21 2.04 -12.47
N ILE A 346 22.03 1.75 -13.76
CA ILE A 346 20.71 1.68 -14.38
C ILE A 346 19.83 0.63 -13.66
N GLN A 347 20.40 -0.53 -13.34
CA GLN A 347 19.70 -1.56 -12.60
C GLN A 347 19.27 -1.08 -11.22
N LEU A 348 20.19 -0.49 -10.45
CA LEU A 348 19.88 0.01 -9.10
C LEU A 348 18.82 1.12 -9.15
N MET A 349 18.89 2.03 -10.13
CA MET A 349 17.87 3.07 -10.31
C MET A 349 16.51 2.47 -10.64
N ALA A 350 16.44 1.51 -11.56
CA ALA A 350 15.20 0.86 -11.93
C ALA A 350 14.57 0.11 -10.74
N MET A 351 15.39 -0.62 -9.98
CA MET A 351 14.94 -1.32 -8.78
C MET A 351 14.50 -0.37 -7.67
N ALA A 352 15.26 0.72 -7.42
CA ALA A 352 14.89 1.73 -6.44
C ALA A 352 13.57 2.41 -6.80
N TYR A 353 13.36 2.73 -8.09
CA TYR A 353 12.11 3.28 -8.57
C TYR A 353 10.93 2.31 -8.38
N SER A 354 11.11 1.03 -8.72
CA SER A 354 10.10 0.00 -8.50
C SER A 354 9.71 -0.13 -7.02
N LEU A 355 10.70 -0.17 -6.13
CA LEU A 355 10.46 -0.22 -4.69
C LEU A 355 9.73 1.04 -4.19
N PHE A 356 10.09 2.21 -4.70
CA PHE A 356 9.41 3.46 -4.37
C PHE A 356 7.94 3.44 -4.79
N GLN A 357 7.64 3.01 -6.01
CA GLN A 357 6.27 2.88 -6.52
C GLN A 357 5.43 1.90 -5.69
N ARG A 358 6.00 0.75 -5.34
CA ARG A 358 5.32 -0.23 -4.49
C ARG A 358 5.04 0.30 -3.09
N ASN A 359 6.03 0.98 -2.51
CA ASN A 359 5.85 1.58 -1.20
C ASN A 359 4.73 2.64 -1.19
N ASN A 360 4.67 3.49 -2.22
CA ASN A 360 3.61 4.47 -2.38
C ASN A 360 2.24 3.80 -2.52
N LYS A 361 2.14 2.72 -3.31
CA LYS A 361 0.89 1.96 -3.46
C LYS A 361 0.43 1.34 -2.12
N ASN A 362 1.36 0.77 -1.36
CA ASN A 362 1.05 0.21 -0.03
C ASN A 362 0.58 1.29 0.95
N ILE A 363 1.18 2.49 0.90
CA ILE A 363 0.74 3.63 1.69
C ILE A 363 -0.68 4.05 1.30
N GLN A 364 -1.00 4.12 0.01
CA GLN A 364 -2.36 4.45 -0.45
C GLN A 364 -3.40 3.42 0.03
N ILE A 365 -3.09 2.13 -0.09
CA ILE A 365 -3.97 1.06 0.41
C ILE A 365 -4.19 1.22 1.93
N ALA A 366 -3.14 1.47 2.70
CA ALA A 366 -3.25 1.67 4.14
C ALA A 366 -4.07 2.93 4.52
N ILE A 367 -3.99 3.99 3.72
CA ILE A 367 -4.82 5.20 3.89
C ILE A 367 -6.29 4.87 3.61
N GLU A 368 -6.60 4.16 2.52
CA GLU A 368 -7.96 3.75 2.18
C GLU A 368 -8.58 2.85 3.25
N GLU A 369 -7.83 1.86 3.76
CA GLU A 369 -8.29 1.00 4.85
C GLU A 369 -8.56 1.79 6.13
N ASN A 370 -7.69 2.74 6.51
CA ASN A 370 -7.90 3.59 7.67
C ASN A 370 -9.12 4.50 7.51
N LEU A 371 -9.34 5.04 6.30
CA LEU A 371 -10.52 5.85 6.02
C LEU A 371 -11.81 5.02 6.16
N HIS A 372 -11.81 3.81 5.60
CA HIS A 372 -12.93 2.88 5.72
C HIS A 372 -13.24 2.50 7.18
N LEU A 373 -12.21 2.23 7.96
CA LEU A 373 -12.36 1.95 9.40
C LEU A 373 -12.94 3.14 10.17
N ARG A 374 -12.50 4.36 9.88
CA ARG A 374 -13.05 5.58 10.50
C ARG A 374 -14.52 5.79 10.16
N MET A 375 -14.91 5.66 8.88
CA MET A 375 -16.31 5.76 8.48
C MET A 375 -17.19 4.71 9.19
N LYS A 376 -16.70 3.48 9.32
CA LYS A 376 -17.40 2.44 10.07
C LYS A 376 -17.55 2.75 11.55
N GLN A 377 -16.53 3.32 12.18
CA GLN A 377 -16.58 3.75 13.58
C GLN A 377 -17.57 4.91 13.77
N GLU A 378 -17.59 5.89 12.88
CA GLU A 378 -18.55 7.00 12.91
C GLU A 378 -19.99 6.50 12.76
N TYR A 379 -20.23 5.58 11.81
CA TYR A 379 -21.55 4.96 11.65
C TYR A 379 -22.04 4.26 12.93
N ILE A 380 -21.17 3.43 13.53
CA ILE A 380 -21.52 2.73 14.80
C ILE A 380 -21.78 3.74 15.93
N LEU A 381 -21.01 4.82 15.99
CA LEU A 381 -21.18 5.86 16.99
C LEU A 381 -22.54 6.57 16.84
N GLN A 382 -22.91 6.94 15.60
CA GLN A 382 -24.20 7.56 15.31
C GLN A 382 -25.37 6.64 15.65
N GLU A 383 -25.28 5.35 15.30
CA GLU A 383 -26.29 4.34 15.67
C GLU A 383 -26.44 4.24 17.18
N LYS A 384 -25.34 4.22 17.92
CA LYS A 384 -25.35 4.16 19.39
C LYS A 384 -25.90 5.42 20.04
N ILE A 385 -25.64 6.60 19.48
CA ILE A 385 -26.23 7.87 19.93
C ILE A 385 -27.74 7.81 19.73
N LYS A 386 -28.23 7.40 18.55
CA LYS A 386 -29.64 7.26 18.25
C LYS A 386 -30.35 6.28 19.19
N GLU A 387 -29.75 5.13 19.46
CA GLU A 387 -30.25 4.15 20.42
C GLU A 387 -30.32 4.73 21.84
N THR A 388 -29.29 5.46 22.25
CA THR A 388 -29.25 6.08 23.57
C THR A 388 -30.34 7.16 23.73
N GLU A 389 -30.54 7.98 22.71
CA GLU A 389 -31.63 8.98 22.71
C GLU A 389 -33.01 8.33 22.81
N GLN A 390 -33.23 7.26 22.07
CA GLN A 390 -34.50 6.51 22.14
C GLN A 390 -34.73 5.92 23.53
N ASN A 391 -33.72 5.32 24.13
CA ASN A 391 -33.78 4.76 25.46
C ASN A 391 -34.04 5.84 26.54
N GLU A 392 -33.40 6.99 26.42
CA GLU A 392 -33.65 8.12 27.34
C GLU A 392 -35.08 8.67 27.20
N ARG A 393 -35.59 8.82 25.97
CA ARG A 393 -36.98 9.24 25.72
C ARG A 393 -37.97 8.23 26.34
N ALA A 394 -37.76 6.93 26.13
CA ALA A 394 -38.62 5.89 26.71
C ALA A 394 -38.56 5.85 28.25
N ARG A 395 -37.38 6.11 28.84
CA ARG A 395 -37.21 6.22 30.30
C ARG A 395 -37.94 7.44 30.84
N PHE A 396 -37.84 8.58 30.17
CA PHE A 396 -38.54 9.81 30.55
C PHE A 396 -40.05 9.63 30.50
N ALA A 397 -40.58 9.02 29.43
CA ALA A 397 -42.01 8.73 29.30
C ALA A 397 -42.54 7.82 30.43
N ARG A 398 -41.81 6.77 30.79
CA ARG A 398 -42.17 5.90 31.94
C ARG A 398 -42.16 6.67 33.25
N ASN A 399 -41.18 7.50 33.52
CA ASN A 399 -41.09 8.28 34.74
C ASN A 399 -42.26 9.28 34.86
N ILE A 400 -42.66 9.92 33.76
CA ILE A 400 -43.84 10.80 33.74
C ILE A 400 -45.11 9.99 34.03
N HIS A 401 -45.27 8.82 33.39
CA HIS A 401 -46.44 7.95 33.64
C HIS A 401 -46.56 7.55 35.12
N ASP A 402 -45.48 7.07 35.70
CA ASP A 402 -45.51 6.48 37.03
C ASP A 402 -45.66 7.53 38.13
N HIS A 403 -45.06 8.71 38.00
CA HIS A 403 -45.11 9.74 39.02
C HIS A 403 -46.31 10.70 38.84
N ILE A 404 -46.43 11.32 37.69
CA ILE A 404 -47.46 12.31 37.44
C ILE A 404 -48.85 11.63 37.32
N GLY A 405 -48.89 10.49 36.59
CA GLY A 405 -50.14 9.75 36.43
C GLY A 405 -50.72 9.25 37.73
N SER A 406 -49.89 8.71 38.62
CA SER A 406 -50.31 8.25 39.93
C SER A 406 -50.84 9.38 40.83
N ILE A 407 -50.18 10.57 40.77
CA ILE A 407 -50.63 11.73 41.53
C ILE A 407 -52.00 12.21 41.02
N LEU A 408 -52.15 12.37 39.71
CA LEU A 408 -53.39 12.85 39.09
C LEU A 408 -54.54 11.85 39.33
N ALA A 409 -54.29 10.55 39.21
CA ALA A 409 -55.27 9.51 39.52
C ALA A 409 -55.70 9.52 41.01
N GLY A 410 -54.73 9.76 41.91
CA GLY A 410 -55.01 9.91 43.34
C GLY A 410 -55.86 11.16 43.65
N ILE A 411 -55.60 12.27 42.96
CA ILE A 411 -56.42 13.49 43.10
C ILE A 411 -57.84 13.25 42.56
N LYS A 412 -57.97 12.61 41.38
CA LYS A 412 -59.26 12.23 40.79
C LYS A 412 -60.12 11.37 41.74
N LEU A 413 -59.53 10.36 42.37
CA LEU A 413 -60.20 9.52 43.34
C LEU A 413 -60.69 10.29 44.56
N ARG A 414 -59.84 11.23 45.06
CA ARG A 414 -60.24 12.07 46.23
C ARG A 414 -61.36 13.02 45.87
N ILE A 415 -61.33 13.66 44.68
CA ILE A 415 -62.44 14.50 44.19
C ILE A 415 -63.72 13.67 44.08
N ALA A 416 -63.67 12.48 43.52
CA ALA A 416 -64.84 11.57 43.40
C ALA A 416 -65.44 11.17 44.80
N LEU A 417 -64.57 10.87 45.76
CA LEU A 417 -64.99 10.59 47.14
C LEU A 417 -65.68 11.77 47.80
N LEU A 418 -65.09 12.96 47.65
CA LEU A 418 -65.67 14.20 48.17
C LEU A 418 -67.02 14.54 47.51
N ALA A 419 -67.12 14.35 46.18
CA ALA A 419 -68.36 14.56 45.44
C ALA A 419 -69.51 13.57 45.90
N SER A 420 -69.13 12.33 46.27
CA SER A 420 -70.09 11.33 46.71
C SER A 420 -70.71 11.62 48.11
N THR A 421 -69.98 12.37 48.94
CA THR A 421 -70.39 12.64 50.36
C THR A 421 -70.88 14.06 50.57
N SER A 422 -70.87 14.94 49.52
CA SER A 422 -71.15 16.35 49.67
C SER A 422 -72.56 16.76 49.19
N SER A 423 -73.01 17.97 49.61
CA SER A 423 -74.23 18.58 49.14
C SER A 423 -74.22 18.95 47.68
N GLU A 424 -75.38 19.16 47.03
CA GLU A 424 -75.51 19.47 45.58
C GLU A 424 -74.74 20.72 45.18
N LEU A 425 -74.66 21.73 46.08
CA LEU A 425 -73.90 22.93 45.83
C LEU A 425 -72.41 22.65 45.80
N THR A 426 -71.84 21.80 46.60
CA THR A 426 -70.45 21.42 46.68
C THR A 426 -70.06 20.55 45.50
N LYS A 427 -70.91 19.67 45.02
CA LYS A 427 -70.70 18.87 43.78
C LYS A 427 -70.46 19.78 42.60
N LYS A 428 -71.26 20.85 42.47
CA LYS A 428 -71.13 21.79 41.37
C LYS A 428 -69.76 22.56 41.35
N HIS A 429 -69.11 22.69 42.51
CA HIS A 429 -67.77 23.26 42.63
C HIS A 429 -66.66 22.23 42.43
N LEU A 430 -66.89 20.95 42.60
CA LEU A 430 -65.93 19.87 42.40
C LEU A 430 -65.89 19.38 40.96
N GLU A 431 -66.93 19.61 40.15
CA GLU A 431 -66.99 19.23 38.75
C GLU A 431 -65.87 19.90 37.89
N PRO A 432 -65.59 21.21 37.99
CA PRO A 432 -64.49 21.83 37.26
C PRO A 432 -63.11 21.33 37.67
N LEU A 433 -62.92 20.92 38.92
CA LEU A 433 -61.67 20.34 39.40
C LEU A 433 -61.46 18.94 38.84
N SER A 434 -62.54 18.13 38.72
CA SER A 434 -62.49 16.80 38.07
C SER A 434 -62.10 16.94 36.58
N ASP A 435 -62.68 17.94 35.91
CA ASP A 435 -62.38 18.22 34.51
C ASP A 435 -60.92 18.63 34.30
N LEU A 436 -60.33 19.46 35.19
CA LEU A 436 -58.92 19.83 35.15
C LEU A 436 -57.98 18.64 35.35
N VAL A 437 -58.32 17.71 36.24
CA VAL A 437 -57.53 16.50 36.46
C VAL A 437 -57.66 15.56 35.26
N GLU A 438 -58.81 15.45 34.64
CA GLU A 438 -59.01 14.69 33.40
C GLU A 438 -58.20 15.26 32.23
N GLU A 439 -58.15 16.60 32.10
CA GLU A 439 -57.32 17.31 31.14
C GLU A 439 -55.83 17.04 31.40
N GLY A 440 -55.38 17.07 32.67
CA GLY A 440 -54.00 16.75 33.07
C GLY A 440 -53.60 15.32 32.71
N LEU A 441 -54.45 14.33 33.02
CA LEU A 441 -54.22 12.93 32.64
C LEU A 441 -54.16 12.73 31.13
N THR A 442 -54.99 13.48 30.43
CA THR A 442 -55.02 13.45 28.97
C THR A 442 -53.76 14.04 28.36
N THR A 443 -53.33 15.21 28.83
CA THR A 443 -52.07 15.86 28.40
C THR A 443 -50.87 14.99 28.69
N GLN A 444 -50.81 14.37 29.83
CA GLN A 444 -49.78 13.41 30.19
C GLN A 444 -49.72 12.24 29.19
N SER A 445 -50.86 11.68 28.86
CA SER A 445 -50.93 10.56 27.89
C SER A 445 -50.48 10.96 26.49
N ILE A 446 -50.67 12.23 26.10
CA ILE A 446 -50.15 12.78 24.84
C ILE A 446 -48.62 12.84 24.86
N LEU A 447 -48.06 13.41 25.91
CA LEU A 447 -46.61 13.53 26.08
C LEU A 447 -45.90 12.17 26.09
N ILE A 448 -46.52 11.16 26.69
CA ILE A 448 -46.00 9.79 26.69
C ILE A 448 -46.06 9.17 25.30
N SER A 449 -47.15 9.40 24.55
CA SER A 449 -47.27 8.89 23.16
C SER A 449 -46.29 9.52 22.21
N GLU A 450 -46.00 10.80 22.35
CA GLU A 450 -44.97 11.52 21.57
C GLU A 450 -43.56 11.01 21.90
N ALA A 451 -43.29 10.66 23.14
CA ALA A 451 -42.00 10.09 23.55
C ALA A 451 -41.81 8.63 23.07
N HIS A 452 -42.92 7.90 22.83
CA HIS A 452 -42.91 6.52 22.31
C HIS A 452 -43.08 6.39 20.79
N ASP A 453 -42.85 7.39 20.05
CA ASP A 453 -43.22 7.68 18.66
C ASP A 453 -42.92 6.64 17.58
N SER A 454 -42.58 5.42 17.85
CA SER A 454 -42.15 4.51 16.78
C SER A 454 -42.95 3.23 16.57
N THR A 455 -44.06 2.97 17.32
CA THR A 455 -44.64 1.61 17.30
C THR A 455 -46.14 1.46 17.17
N ILE A 456 -46.95 2.51 17.08
CA ILE A 456 -48.39 2.33 16.79
C ILE A 456 -48.59 2.16 15.27
N ASN A 457 -48.46 0.93 14.77
CA ASN A 457 -48.86 0.62 13.41
C ASN A 457 -50.39 0.79 13.23
N MET A 458 -50.87 0.88 11.96
CA MET A 458 -52.30 1.08 11.67
C MET A 458 -53.19 -0.03 12.22
N GLN A 459 -52.70 -1.27 12.32
CA GLN A 459 -53.43 -2.40 12.83
C GLN A 459 -53.64 -2.30 14.36
N SER A 460 -52.61 -1.77 15.07
CA SER A 460 -52.67 -1.45 16.49
C SER A 460 -53.67 -0.31 16.77
N PHE A 461 -53.70 0.72 15.92
CA PHE A 461 -54.66 1.83 16.04
C PHE A 461 -56.10 1.37 15.83
N LYS A 462 -56.39 0.58 14.79
CA LYS A 462 -57.70 -0.01 14.50
C LYS A 462 -58.20 -0.87 15.69
N SER A 463 -57.28 -1.67 16.26
CA SER A 463 -57.58 -2.48 17.45
C SER A 463 -57.87 -1.62 18.70
N SER A 464 -57.08 -0.55 18.91
CA SER A 464 -57.25 0.39 20.02
C SER A 464 -58.56 1.15 19.92
N LEU A 465 -58.93 1.58 18.71
CA LEU A 465 -60.20 2.28 18.45
C LEU A 465 -61.40 1.34 18.72
N ASN A 466 -61.35 0.12 18.18
CA ASN A 466 -62.37 -0.90 18.45
C ASN A 466 -62.48 -1.25 19.92
N HIS A 467 -61.37 -1.45 20.63
CA HIS A 467 -61.37 -1.73 22.05
C HIS A 467 -62.00 -0.59 22.85
N LYS A 468 -61.64 0.67 22.49
CA LYS A 468 -62.17 1.86 23.18
C LYS A 468 -63.68 2.02 22.98
N ILE A 469 -64.21 1.79 21.77
CA ILE A 469 -65.63 1.80 21.47
C ILE A 469 -66.35 0.67 22.25
N ASN A 470 -65.81 -0.54 22.21
CA ASN A 470 -66.40 -1.69 22.87
C ASN A 470 -66.42 -1.53 24.40
N SER A 471 -65.35 -1.01 24.98
CA SER A 471 -65.23 -0.75 26.42
C SER A 471 -66.22 0.30 26.91
N ALA A 472 -66.37 1.38 26.15
CA ALA A 472 -67.29 2.47 26.50
C ALA A 472 -68.78 2.08 26.38
N LEU A 473 -69.08 1.15 25.49
CA LEU A 473 -70.48 0.64 25.26
C LEU A 473 -70.74 -0.70 25.86
N ASN A 474 -69.86 -1.22 26.72
CA ASN A 474 -70.02 -2.52 27.36
C ASN A 474 -71.21 -2.52 28.37
N GLY A 475 -72.11 -3.47 28.20
CA GLY A 475 -73.31 -3.57 29.04
C GLY A 475 -74.44 -2.58 28.68
N ILE A 476 -74.37 -1.85 27.60
CA ILE A 476 -75.35 -0.87 27.11
C ILE A 476 -75.99 -1.38 25.83
N GLU A 477 -77.34 -1.40 25.73
CA GLU A 477 -78.05 -1.83 24.51
C GLU A 477 -78.07 -0.75 23.43
N ILE A 478 -76.89 -0.43 22.92
CA ILE A 478 -76.73 0.50 21.75
C ILE A 478 -76.14 -0.30 20.62
N LYS A 479 -76.78 -0.26 19.44
CA LYS A 479 -76.26 -0.85 18.26
C LYS A 479 -75.09 0.00 17.75
N LYS A 480 -73.96 -0.64 17.39
CA LYS A 480 -72.76 0.02 16.90
C LYS A 480 -72.44 -0.44 15.49
N VAL A 481 -72.09 0.50 14.63
CA VAL A 481 -71.59 0.27 13.29
C VAL A 481 -70.26 1.00 13.14
N PHE A 482 -69.20 0.24 12.87
CA PHE A 482 -67.89 0.78 12.70
C PHE A 482 -67.35 0.42 11.31
N LYS A 483 -67.04 1.42 10.51
CA LYS A 483 -66.49 1.30 9.14
C LYS A 483 -65.09 1.89 9.12
N PHE A 484 -64.12 1.07 8.74
CA PHE A 484 -62.73 1.50 8.57
C PHE A 484 -62.28 1.17 7.17
N ASP A 485 -61.84 2.20 6.42
CA ASP A 485 -61.35 2.04 5.06
C ASP A 485 -59.88 1.57 5.13
N ASP A 486 -59.58 0.46 4.45
CA ASP A 486 -58.21 -0.08 4.37
C ASP A 486 -57.26 0.82 3.56
N GLN A 487 -57.75 1.83 2.83
CA GLN A 487 -56.97 2.85 2.13
C GLN A 487 -56.41 3.92 3.09
N VAL A 488 -56.86 3.98 4.34
CA VAL A 488 -56.29 4.84 5.37
C VAL A 488 -55.03 4.17 5.99
N ASN A 489 -53.93 4.20 5.23
CA ASN A 489 -52.70 3.47 5.62
C ASN A 489 -51.79 4.29 6.52
N HIS A 490 -51.81 5.64 6.39
CA HIS A 490 -50.93 6.53 7.15
C HIS A 490 -51.74 7.61 7.86
N ILE A 491 -51.69 7.62 9.17
CA ILE A 491 -52.15 8.67 10.06
C ILE A 491 -50.99 8.96 11.00
N ALA A 492 -50.62 10.20 11.19
CA ALA A 492 -49.56 10.57 12.12
C ALA A 492 -49.90 10.07 13.55
N PRO A 493 -48.90 9.65 14.34
CA PRO A 493 -49.12 9.15 15.70
C PRO A 493 -49.90 10.13 16.58
N SER A 494 -49.61 11.42 16.48
CA SER A 494 -50.35 12.49 17.16
C SER A 494 -51.81 12.54 16.74
N GLN A 495 -52.11 12.40 15.44
CA GLN A 495 -53.48 12.37 14.92
C GLN A 495 -54.25 11.15 15.39
N LYS A 496 -53.65 9.94 15.43
CA LYS A 496 -54.25 8.70 15.96
C LYS A 496 -54.71 8.92 17.39
N TYR A 497 -53.87 9.54 18.19
CA TYR A 497 -54.19 9.80 19.60
C TYR A 497 -55.34 10.76 19.77
N HIS A 498 -55.34 11.89 19.05
CA HIS A 498 -56.43 12.86 19.09
C HIS A 498 -57.76 12.25 18.61
N LEU A 499 -57.76 11.40 17.61
CA LEU A 499 -58.94 10.68 17.13
C LEU A 499 -59.51 9.73 18.19
N LEU A 500 -58.65 8.98 18.93
CA LEU A 500 -59.12 8.13 20.05
C LEU A 500 -59.80 8.94 21.14
N PHE A 501 -59.30 10.15 21.43
CA PHE A 501 -59.93 11.06 22.37
C PHE A 501 -61.27 11.56 21.86
N ILE A 502 -61.33 12.05 20.63
CA ILE A 502 -62.56 12.55 20.01
C ILE A 502 -63.65 11.49 20.02
N VAL A 503 -63.31 10.25 19.68
CA VAL A 503 -64.26 9.12 19.78
C VAL A 503 -64.77 8.91 21.19
N SER A 504 -63.88 8.95 22.19
CA SER A 504 -64.28 8.79 23.60
C SER A 504 -65.25 9.88 24.05
N GLU A 505 -64.97 11.12 23.71
CA GLU A 505 -65.77 12.27 24.07
C GLU A 505 -67.15 12.23 23.38
N LEU A 506 -67.20 11.89 22.07
CA LEU A 506 -68.45 11.73 21.36
C LEU A 506 -69.35 10.62 21.92
N ILE A 507 -68.76 9.47 22.22
CA ILE A 507 -69.48 8.37 22.87
C ILE A 507 -70.00 8.79 24.24
N SER A 508 -69.15 9.45 25.07
CA SER A 508 -69.58 9.97 26.36
C SER A 508 -70.76 10.94 26.27
N ASN A 509 -70.69 11.84 25.28
CA ASN A 509 -71.77 12.79 25.02
C ASN A 509 -73.08 12.09 24.61
N THR A 510 -72.99 11.06 23.80
CA THR A 510 -74.17 10.28 23.39
C THR A 510 -74.75 9.54 24.56
N LEU A 511 -73.92 8.92 25.40
CA LEU A 511 -74.41 8.19 26.61
C LEU A 511 -75.06 9.11 27.66
N LYS A 512 -74.47 10.32 27.83
CA LYS A 512 -74.96 11.26 28.86
C LYS A 512 -76.19 12.07 28.39
N HIS A 513 -76.28 12.34 27.07
CA HIS A 513 -77.20 13.39 26.59
C HIS A 513 -78.16 12.95 25.48
N ALA A 514 -77.82 11.95 24.65
CA ALA A 514 -78.52 11.69 23.42
C ALA A 514 -79.69 10.66 23.53
N ASN A 515 -79.61 9.73 24.46
CA ASN A 515 -80.56 8.59 24.54
C ASN A 515 -80.70 7.84 23.22
N ALA A 516 -79.56 7.61 22.54
CA ALA A 516 -79.47 6.99 21.25
C ALA A 516 -79.55 5.49 21.28
N SER A 517 -80.06 4.86 20.25
CA SER A 517 -80.08 3.42 20.04
C SER A 517 -79.06 2.90 19.05
N LEU A 518 -78.47 3.81 18.25
CA LEU A 518 -77.48 3.49 17.23
C LEU A 518 -76.32 4.52 17.27
N ILE A 519 -75.10 4.04 17.17
CA ILE A 519 -73.90 4.83 16.95
C ILE A 519 -73.20 4.28 15.68
N GLU A 520 -72.92 5.17 14.74
CA GLU A 520 -72.12 4.89 13.54
C GLU A 520 -70.82 5.68 13.58
N ILE A 521 -69.71 5.02 13.36
CA ILE A 521 -68.38 5.63 13.27
C ILE A 521 -67.72 5.18 11.98
N SER A 522 -67.27 6.13 11.15
CA SER A 522 -66.49 5.81 9.94
C SER A 522 -65.18 6.57 9.89
N LEU A 523 -64.16 5.91 9.36
CA LEU A 523 -62.87 6.50 9.02
C LEU A 523 -62.53 6.11 7.61
N THR A 524 -62.54 7.09 6.68
CA THR A 524 -62.40 6.85 5.26
C THR A 524 -61.37 7.82 4.67
N ARG A 525 -60.80 7.46 3.52
CA ARG A 525 -59.96 8.35 2.74
C ARG A 525 -60.78 8.97 1.60
N VAL A 526 -60.78 10.28 1.50
CA VAL A 526 -61.44 11.02 0.42
C VAL A 526 -60.39 11.94 -0.22
N GLU A 527 -59.97 11.61 -1.42
CA GLU A 527 -58.88 12.30 -2.11
C GLU A 527 -57.60 12.34 -1.23
N ASP A 528 -57.12 13.51 -0.85
CA ASP A 528 -55.92 13.74 -0.07
C ASP A 528 -56.23 14.06 1.39
N GLN A 529 -57.43 13.72 1.87
CA GLN A 529 -57.91 13.95 3.24
C GLN A 529 -58.39 12.66 3.90
N ILE A 530 -58.19 12.60 5.21
CA ILE A 530 -58.78 11.59 6.07
C ILE A 530 -60.06 12.17 6.62
N LEU A 531 -61.18 11.46 6.37
CA LEU A 531 -62.52 11.81 6.83
C LEU A 531 -62.91 10.89 7.98
N PHE A 532 -63.05 11.46 9.16
CA PHE A 532 -63.64 10.78 10.31
C PHE A 532 -65.08 11.30 10.45
N GLU A 533 -66.06 10.38 10.59
CA GLU A 533 -67.45 10.70 10.81
C GLU A 533 -67.98 9.94 12.01
N TYR A 534 -68.78 10.62 12.78
CA TYR A 534 -69.51 10.07 13.91
C TYR A 534 -70.97 10.47 13.77
N ARG A 535 -71.89 9.52 13.97
CA ARG A 535 -73.32 9.76 13.95
C ARG A 535 -74.02 8.98 15.03
N ASP A 536 -75.01 9.60 15.71
CA ASP A 536 -75.96 8.96 16.59
C ASP A 536 -77.39 9.25 16.15
N ASP A 537 -78.34 8.45 16.57
CA ASP A 537 -79.80 8.55 16.29
C ASP A 537 -80.56 9.14 17.47
N GLY A 538 -79.88 9.83 18.43
CA GLY A 538 -80.46 10.37 19.62
C GLY A 538 -81.33 11.62 19.42
N ARG A 539 -81.64 12.33 20.50
CA ARG A 539 -82.49 13.52 20.50
C ARG A 539 -81.86 14.80 19.85
N GLY A 540 -80.61 14.72 19.37
CA GLY A 540 -79.92 15.84 18.76
C GLY A 540 -79.44 16.88 19.75
N MET A 541 -78.81 17.98 19.21
CA MET A 541 -78.32 19.12 19.98
C MET A 541 -79.34 20.27 20.01
N THR A 542 -79.67 20.80 21.21
CA THR A 542 -80.53 21.99 21.34
C THR A 542 -79.69 23.27 21.07
N ALA A 543 -80.36 24.39 20.72
CA ALA A 543 -79.67 25.64 20.38
C ALA A 543 -78.84 26.18 21.55
N SER A 544 -79.23 25.91 22.82
CA SER A 544 -78.47 26.28 24.02
C SER A 544 -77.24 25.38 24.27
N SER A 545 -77.22 24.15 23.81
CA SER A 545 -76.07 23.23 24.00
C SER A 545 -74.94 23.50 23.00
N LYS A 546 -75.18 24.23 21.88
CA LYS A 546 -74.15 24.62 20.89
C LYS A 546 -73.12 25.64 21.43
N VAL A 547 -73.41 26.35 22.50
CA VAL A 547 -72.62 27.50 22.90
C VAL A 547 -71.78 27.24 24.17
N GLN A 548 -72.04 26.24 25.02
CA GLN A 548 -71.40 26.10 26.34
C GLN A 548 -70.83 24.74 26.74
N GLY A 549 -70.85 23.71 25.91
CA GLY A 549 -70.31 22.43 26.28
C GLY A 549 -68.77 22.35 26.20
N PHE A 550 -68.11 22.08 27.32
CA PHE A 550 -66.63 21.90 27.37
C PHE A 550 -66.15 20.82 26.40
N GLY A 551 -66.86 19.74 26.26
CA GLY A 551 -66.52 18.63 25.39
C GLY A 551 -66.41 19.03 23.89
N LEU A 552 -67.37 19.80 23.36
CA LEU A 552 -67.32 20.29 21.96
C LEU A 552 -66.20 21.28 21.73
N LYS A 553 -65.85 22.14 22.72
CA LYS A 553 -64.69 23.03 22.67
C LYS A 553 -63.39 22.23 22.63
N SER A 554 -63.29 21.19 23.45
CA SER A 554 -62.13 20.29 23.48
C SER A 554 -61.96 19.55 22.17
N ILE A 555 -63.03 18.99 21.57
CA ILE A 555 -62.99 18.39 20.24
C ILE A 555 -62.44 19.38 19.19
N LYS A 556 -63.01 20.61 19.16
CA LYS A 556 -62.58 21.65 18.20
C LYS A 556 -61.12 22.00 18.36
N ALA A 557 -60.64 22.25 19.60
CA ALA A 557 -59.23 22.55 19.86
C ALA A 557 -58.28 21.41 19.41
N ARG A 558 -58.66 20.15 19.63
CA ARG A 558 -57.89 18.99 19.19
C ARG A 558 -57.84 18.84 17.65
N VAL A 559 -58.97 19.12 16.98
CA VAL A 559 -59.01 19.09 15.52
C VAL A 559 -58.16 20.21 14.93
N GLU A 560 -58.12 21.41 15.55
CA GLU A 560 -57.26 22.53 15.17
C GLU A 560 -55.76 22.15 15.38
N GLN A 561 -55.41 21.48 16.45
CA GLN A 561 -54.03 20.96 16.69
C GLN A 561 -53.58 19.94 15.62
N MET A 562 -54.53 19.22 15.00
CA MET A 562 -54.26 18.31 13.90
C MET A 562 -54.29 19.02 12.54
N ASN A 563 -54.35 20.36 12.47
CA ASN A 563 -54.57 21.12 11.25
C ASN A 563 -55.81 20.69 10.44
N GLY A 564 -56.83 20.22 11.18
CA GLY A 564 -58.09 19.71 10.61
C GLY A 564 -59.23 20.71 10.71
N LYS A 565 -60.38 20.29 10.20
CA LYS A 565 -61.67 21.03 10.29
C LYS A 565 -62.75 20.12 10.87
N VAL A 566 -63.56 20.62 11.78
CA VAL A 566 -64.68 19.89 12.36
C VAL A 566 -66.00 20.61 12.01
N ASN A 567 -66.97 19.83 11.58
CA ASN A 567 -68.34 20.28 11.30
C ASN A 567 -69.33 19.49 12.19
N TYR A 568 -70.33 20.19 12.71
CA TYR A 568 -71.37 19.61 13.52
C TYR A 568 -72.72 19.89 12.86
N LYS A 569 -73.54 18.85 12.65
CA LYS A 569 -74.91 18.99 12.14
C LYS A 569 -75.86 18.25 13.10
N THR A 570 -76.95 18.94 13.47
CA THR A 570 -78.06 18.31 14.12
C THR A 570 -78.96 17.76 13.01
N LEU A 571 -79.24 16.47 13.08
CA LEU A 571 -80.16 15.79 12.16
C LEU A 571 -81.57 15.80 12.73
N GLU A 572 -82.59 15.41 11.94
CA GLU A 572 -83.94 15.23 12.45
C GLU A 572 -84.00 14.26 13.65
N LYS A 573 -83.11 13.27 13.63
CA LYS A 573 -82.82 12.39 14.75
C LYS A 573 -81.32 12.26 14.87
N GLY A 574 -80.78 12.75 16.01
CA GLY A 574 -79.36 12.61 16.37
C GLY A 574 -78.41 13.71 15.97
N VAL A 575 -77.14 13.42 16.13
CA VAL A 575 -76.01 14.33 15.82
C VAL A 575 -75.12 13.68 14.80
N TRP A 576 -74.59 14.51 13.88
CA TRP A 576 -73.53 14.13 12.97
C TRP A 576 -72.36 15.06 13.15
N VAL A 577 -71.17 14.44 13.34
CA VAL A 577 -69.88 15.15 13.46
C VAL A 577 -68.96 14.65 12.38
N GLU A 578 -68.41 15.58 11.64
CA GLU A 578 -67.43 15.34 10.56
C GLU A 578 -66.11 16.02 10.92
N VAL A 579 -65.02 15.25 10.89
CA VAL A 579 -63.64 15.77 11.06
C VAL A 579 -62.85 15.44 9.78
N ARG A 580 -62.28 16.48 9.19
CA ARG A 580 -61.40 16.36 8.03
C ARG A 580 -59.96 16.70 8.40
N LEU A 581 -59.02 15.79 8.13
CA LEU A 581 -57.60 15.91 8.41
C LEU A 581 -56.82 15.83 7.12
N LYS A 582 -55.70 16.56 7.02
CA LYS A 582 -54.77 16.37 5.92
C LYS A 582 -54.08 15.02 6.03
N ASN A 583 -53.90 14.33 4.89
CA ASN A 583 -53.08 13.13 4.84
C ASN A 583 -51.59 13.56 4.86
N THR A 584 -50.81 12.95 5.71
CA THR A 584 -49.39 13.29 5.91
C THR A 584 -48.45 12.48 5.01
N ASP A 585 -48.95 11.86 3.93
CA ASP A 585 -48.14 11.02 3.01
C ASP A 585 -47.09 11.80 2.15
N HIS A 586 -46.93 13.12 2.31
CA HIS A 586 -46.08 13.94 1.43
C HIS A 586 -45.09 14.86 2.12
N GLU A 587 -44.71 14.60 3.39
CA GLU A 587 -43.59 15.31 4.04
C GLU A 587 -42.59 14.28 4.60
N GLU A 588 -41.71 13.77 3.71
CA GLU A 588 -40.35 13.30 3.98
C GLU A 588 -39.40 13.88 2.92
#